data_81560fb5c4f80739606d403310309e69
#
_entry.id   81560fb5c4f80739606d403310309e69
#
_cell.length_a   1.000
_cell.length_b   1.000
_cell.length_c   1.000
_cell.angle_alpha   90.00
_cell.angle_beta   90.00
_cell.angle_gamma   90.00
#
_symmetry.space_group_name_H-M   'P 1'
#
loop_
_entity.id
_entity.type
_entity.pdbx_description
1 polymer ?
#
loop_
_entity_poly.entity_id
_entity_poly.type
_entity_poly.pdbx_seq_one_letter_code
_entity_poly.pdbx_strand_id
1 'polypeptide(L)'
;MVTEKDLINAAIEASKKAYAPYSNFHVGAALLTSTDKIFQGCNIENASFGATNCAERTAIFSAIVNGEREFKKLVIYVDREEFTPPCGICRQVISEFSHDIEILLANNKGEIKRTNIKELLPLSFELN
;
A
#
# COMPACT_ATOMS: atom_id res chain seq x y z
N MET A 1 1.64 18.99 9.17
CA MET A 1 0.68 17.88 9.25
C MET A 1 0.39 17.32 7.87
N VAL A 2 0.47 16.02 7.71
CA VAL A 2 0.17 15.35 6.44
C VAL A 2 -1.34 15.26 6.25
N THR A 3 -1.83 15.78 5.13
CA THR A 3 -3.24 15.67 4.78
C THR A 3 -3.48 14.40 3.98
N GLU A 4 -4.75 13.99 3.88
CA GLU A 4 -5.13 12.85 3.05
C GLU A 4 -4.77 13.09 1.58
N LYS A 5 -4.92 14.34 1.11
CA LYS A 5 -4.53 14.72 -0.25
C LYS A 5 -3.02 14.54 -0.47
N ASP A 6 -2.21 14.92 0.51
CA ASP A 6 -0.75 14.72 0.43
C ASP A 6 -0.42 13.24 0.28
N LEU A 7 -1.12 12.40 1.03
CA LEU A 7 -0.89 10.96 1.01
C LEU A 7 -1.29 10.35 -0.34
N ILE A 8 -2.43 10.77 -0.89
CA ILE A 8 -2.89 10.32 -2.20
C ILE A 8 -1.89 10.75 -3.29
N ASN A 9 -1.44 12.00 -3.25
CA ASN A 9 -0.46 12.50 -4.21
C ASN A 9 0.84 11.72 -4.13
N ALA A 10 1.27 11.33 -2.93
CA ALA A 10 2.47 10.52 -2.75
C ALA A 10 2.31 9.14 -3.40
N ALA A 11 1.14 8.53 -3.30
CA ALA A 11 0.85 7.24 -3.94
C ALA A 11 0.87 7.38 -5.46
N ILE A 12 0.28 8.46 -6.00
CA ILE A 12 0.29 8.72 -7.44
C ILE A 12 1.73 8.87 -7.96
N GLU A 13 2.55 9.66 -7.26
CA GLU A 13 3.95 9.83 -7.63
C GLU A 13 4.71 8.51 -7.59
N ALA A 14 4.47 7.69 -6.56
CA ALA A 14 5.13 6.40 -6.45
C ALA A 14 4.79 5.47 -7.61
N SER A 15 3.54 5.49 -8.09
CA SER A 15 3.11 4.63 -9.20
C SER A 15 3.91 4.87 -10.48
N LYS A 16 4.39 6.09 -10.67
CA LYS A 16 5.18 6.46 -11.84
C LYS A 16 6.58 5.82 -11.84
N LYS A 17 7.02 5.33 -10.70
CA LYS A 17 8.34 4.70 -10.52
C LYS A 17 8.26 3.17 -10.52
N ALA A 18 7.08 2.59 -10.71
CA ALA A 18 6.90 1.15 -10.70
C ALA A 18 7.72 0.48 -11.79
N TYR A 19 8.33 -0.64 -11.43
CA TYR A 19 9.05 -1.48 -12.40
C TYR A 19 8.12 -2.64 -12.76
N ALA A 20 7.42 -2.52 -13.88
CA ALA A 20 6.38 -3.46 -14.28
C ALA A 20 6.50 -3.89 -15.74
N PRO A 21 7.68 -4.45 -16.16
CA PRO A 21 7.89 -4.81 -17.57
C PRO A 21 7.05 -6.00 -18.02
N TYR A 22 6.55 -6.82 -17.11
CA TYR A 22 5.80 -8.03 -17.45
C TYR A 22 4.29 -7.76 -17.51
N SER A 23 3.74 -7.06 -16.52
CA SER A 23 2.29 -6.82 -16.46
C SER A 23 1.86 -5.50 -17.05
N ASN A 24 2.74 -4.52 -17.11
CA ASN A 24 2.44 -3.13 -17.42
C ASN A 24 1.38 -2.54 -16.49
N PHE A 25 1.29 -3.06 -15.26
CA PHE A 25 0.34 -2.65 -14.25
C PHE A 25 1.10 -1.90 -13.15
N HIS A 26 0.94 -0.58 -13.09
CA HIS A 26 1.72 0.30 -12.23
C HIS A 26 0.91 0.70 -11.00
N VAL A 27 1.35 0.26 -9.84
CA VAL A 27 0.67 0.51 -8.57
C VAL A 27 1.55 1.41 -7.71
N GLY A 28 0.95 2.39 -7.08
CA GLY A 28 1.62 3.23 -6.10
C GLY A 28 0.97 3.07 -4.74
N ALA A 29 1.77 3.13 -3.69
CA ALA A 29 1.29 3.09 -2.33
C ALA A 29 1.95 4.20 -1.51
N ALA A 30 1.22 4.71 -0.54
CA ALA A 30 1.74 5.68 0.41
C ALA A 30 1.24 5.32 1.80
N LEU A 31 2.17 5.11 2.71
CA LEU A 31 1.90 4.72 4.09
C LEU A 31 2.14 5.91 5.00
N LEU A 32 1.16 6.24 5.83
CA LEU A 32 1.28 7.28 6.84
C LEU A 32 1.53 6.63 8.20
N THR A 33 2.64 7.01 8.84
CA THR A 33 2.99 6.50 10.16
C THR A 33 2.37 7.36 11.26
N SER A 34 2.37 6.84 12.49
CA SER A 34 1.87 7.58 13.65
C SER A 34 2.74 8.80 13.98
N THR A 35 3.98 8.84 13.48
CA THR A 35 4.87 10.00 13.62
C THR A 35 4.69 11.02 12.49
N ASP A 36 3.64 10.88 11.70
CA ASP A 36 3.26 11.79 10.62
C ASP A 36 4.26 11.81 9.46
N LYS A 37 4.87 10.67 9.17
CA LYS A 37 5.79 10.49 8.04
C LYS A 37 5.13 9.68 6.95
N ILE A 38 5.50 9.95 5.70
CA ILE A 38 5.01 9.22 4.53
C ILE A 38 6.12 8.34 3.98
N PHE A 39 5.80 7.05 3.76
CA PHE A 39 6.68 6.12 3.07
C PHE A 39 6.00 5.66 1.79
N GLN A 40 6.66 5.86 0.66
CA GLN A 40 6.14 5.50 -0.64
C GLN A 40 6.56 4.09 -1.03
N GLY A 41 5.75 3.46 -1.86
CA GLY A 41 6.08 2.18 -2.47
C GLY A 41 5.49 2.08 -3.85
N CYS A 42 6.10 1.24 -4.67
CA CYS A 42 5.58 0.88 -5.98
C CYS A 42 5.84 -0.60 -6.19
N ASN A 43 5.13 -1.21 -7.15
CA ASN A 43 5.40 -2.61 -7.46
C ASN A 43 6.70 -2.73 -8.24
N ILE A 44 7.44 -3.78 -7.92
CA ILE A 44 8.75 -4.08 -8.52
C ILE A 44 8.70 -5.54 -8.94
N GLU A 45 8.59 -5.75 -10.25
CA GLU A 45 8.42 -7.09 -10.81
C GLU A 45 9.75 -7.78 -11.04
N ASN A 46 9.69 -9.08 -11.16
CA ASN A 46 10.86 -9.91 -11.37
C ASN A 46 10.49 -11.08 -12.29
N ALA A 47 11.44 -11.53 -13.12
CA ALA A 47 11.25 -12.71 -13.95
C ALA A 47 10.93 -13.93 -13.08
N SER A 48 11.47 -13.98 -11.87
CA SER A 48 11.04 -14.94 -10.86
C SER A 48 9.81 -14.37 -10.18
N PHE A 49 8.63 -14.82 -10.55
CA PHE A 49 7.37 -14.21 -10.09
C PHE A 49 7.25 -14.17 -8.57
N GLY A 50 7.78 -15.16 -7.87
CA GLY A 50 7.76 -15.17 -6.41
C GLY A 50 8.57 -14.03 -5.77
N ALA A 51 9.51 -13.45 -6.50
CA ALA A 51 10.32 -12.33 -6.02
C ALA A 51 9.68 -10.96 -6.31
N THR A 52 8.62 -10.91 -7.09
CA THR A 52 7.87 -9.69 -7.35
C THR A 52 7.33 -9.12 -6.05
N ASN A 53 7.52 -7.82 -5.82
CA ASN A 53 7.04 -7.18 -4.62
C ASN A 53 5.96 -6.15 -4.96
N CYS A 54 4.84 -6.21 -4.22
CA CYS A 54 3.75 -5.28 -4.42
C CYS A 54 4.06 -3.91 -3.82
N ALA A 55 3.38 -2.87 -4.30
CA ALA A 55 3.58 -1.50 -3.83
C ALA A 55 3.40 -1.37 -2.32
N GLU A 56 2.38 -2.02 -1.77
CA GLU A 56 2.05 -1.95 -0.35
C GLU A 56 3.20 -2.48 0.50
N ARG A 57 3.78 -3.62 0.11
CA ARG A 57 4.90 -4.22 0.85
C ARG A 57 6.15 -3.35 0.75
N THR A 58 6.39 -2.75 -0.43
CA THR A 58 7.53 -1.85 -0.60
C THR A 58 7.43 -0.68 0.37
N ALA A 59 6.25 -0.07 0.50
CA ALA A 59 6.03 1.04 1.41
C ALA A 59 6.21 0.62 2.88
N ILE A 60 5.59 -0.50 3.26
CA ILE A 60 5.65 -1.01 4.64
C ILE A 60 7.09 -1.38 5.02
N PHE A 61 7.78 -2.11 4.15
CA PHE A 61 9.16 -2.53 4.42
C PHE A 61 10.11 -1.33 4.52
N SER A 62 9.89 -0.30 3.71
CA SER A 62 10.65 0.94 3.81
C SER A 62 10.44 1.61 5.18
N ALA A 63 9.20 1.67 5.65
CA ALA A 63 8.88 2.24 6.95
C ALA A 63 9.54 1.44 8.07
N ILE A 64 9.45 0.11 8.00
CA ILE A 64 10.02 -0.78 9.01
C ILE A 64 11.54 -0.59 9.11
N VAL A 65 12.22 -0.52 7.97
CA VAL A 65 13.69 -0.35 7.94
C VAL A 65 14.10 1.02 8.49
N ASN A 66 13.21 2.00 8.44
CA ASN A 66 13.44 3.32 9.00
C ASN A 66 12.98 3.45 10.46
N GLY A 67 12.64 2.34 11.11
CA GLY A 67 12.33 2.31 12.53
C GLY A 67 10.88 2.55 12.90
N GLU A 68 9.99 2.71 11.92
CA GLU A 68 8.57 2.93 12.18
C GLU A 68 7.86 1.61 12.44
N ARG A 69 6.92 1.61 13.38
CA ARG A 69 6.18 0.38 13.76
C ARG A 69 4.68 0.60 13.86
N GLU A 70 4.22 1.85 13.89
CA GLU A 70 2.81 2.18 14.06
C GLU A 70 2.32 2.98 12.87
N PHE A 71 1.24 2.52 12.23
CA PHE A 71 0.74 3.05 10.96
C PHE A 71 -0.70 3.51 11.12
N LYS A 72 -1.05 4.62 10.47
CA LYS A 72 -2.39 5.21 10.52
C LYS A 72 -3.22 4.91 9.29
N LYS A 73 -2.63 5.10 8.10
CA LYS A 73 -3.34 4.97 6.82
C LYS A 73 -2.43 4.42 5.75
N LEU A 74 -3.04 3.72 4.81
CA LEU A 74 -2.36 3.25 3.61
C LEU A 74 -3.23 3.60 2.41
N VAL A 75 -2.65 4.33 1.44
CA VAL A 75 -3.31 4.61 0.16
C VAL A 75 -2.71 3.70 -0.90
N ILE A 76 -3.57 3.09 -1.69
CA ILE A 76 -3.17 2.28 -2.84
C ILE A 76 -3.78 2.92 -4.09
N TYR A 77 -2.94 3.31 -5.04
CA TYR A 77 -3.36 4.00 -6.26
C TYR A 77 -3.00 3.19 -7.50
N VAL A 78 -3.94 3.14 -8.44
CA VAL A 78 -3.73 2.56 -9.76
C VAL A 78 -4.34 3.51 -10.79
N ASP A 79 -3.64 3.74 -11.91
CA ASP A 79 -4.14 4.57 -13.02
C ASP A 79 -5.14 3.77 -13.86
N ARG A 80 -6.28 3.47 -13.26
CA ARG A 80 -7.42 2.77 -13.85
C ARG A 80 -8.70 3.28 -13.23
N GLU A 81 -9.84 2.98 -13.87
CA GLU A 81 -11.15 3.32 -13.31
C GLU A 81 -11.51 2.41 -12.13
N GLU A 82 -11.10 1.15 -12.18
CA GLU A 82 -11.36 0.18 -11.12
C GLU A 82 -10.47 0.45 -9.92
N PHE A 83 -10.98 0.15 -8.73
CA PHE A 83 -10.15 0.12 -7.52
C PHE A 83 -9.39 -1.19 -7.47
N THR A 84 -8.14 -1.14 -6.97
CA THR A 84 -7.31 -2.33 -6.83
C THR A 84 -7.05 -2.59 -5.35
N PRO A 85 -7.76 -3.54 -4.75
CA PRO A 85 -7.48 -3.92 -3.36
C PRO A 85 -6.16 -4.66 -3.24
N PRO A 86 -5.56 -4.71 -2.05
CA PRO A 86 -4.30 -5.42 -1.85
C PRO A 86 -4.47 -6.92 -2.04
N CYS A 87 -3.46 -7.57 -2.57
CA CYS A 87 -3.48 -9.04 -2.73
C CYS A 87 -3.43 -9.72 -1.35
N GLY A 88 -3.63 -11.05 -1.34
CA GLY A 88 -3.66 -11.81 -0.10
C GLY A 88 -2.39 -11.72 0.72
N ILE A 89 -1.23 -11.78 0.07
CA ILE A 89 0.06 -11.66 0.76
C ILE A 89 0.19 -10.28 1.40
N CYS A 90 -0.19 -9.21 0.67
CA CYS A 90 -0.14 -7.87 1.21
C CYS A 90 -1.09 -7.70 2.40
N ARG A 91 -2.27 -8.31 2.34
CA ARG A 91 -3.21 -8.25 3.48
C ARG A 91 -2.60 -8.88 4.72
N GLN A 92 -1.92 -10.01 4.57
CA GLN A 92 -1.25 -10.66 5.69
C GLN A 92 -0.12 -9.78 6.25
N VAL A 93 0.69 -9.18 5.36
CA VAL A 93 1.77 -8.28 5.78
C VAL A 93 1.20 -7.06 6.52
N ILE A 94 0.14 -6.45 5.99
CA ILE A 94 -0.50 -5.30 6.63
C ILE A 94 -1.00 -5.69 8.03
N SER A 95 -1.66 -6.84 8.15
CA SER A 95 -2.25 -7.27 9.43
C SER A 95 -1.19 -7.58 10.49
N GLU A 96 0.00 -7.99 10.07
CA GLU A 96 1.11 -8.25 11.01
C GLU A 96 1.50 -6.98 11.77
N PHE A 97 1.53 -5.84 11.08
CA PHE A 97 2.01 -4.59 11.64
C PHE A 97 0.91 -3.64 12.08
N SER A 98 -0.33 -3.86 11.66
CA SER A 98 -1.43 -2.98 12.05
C SER A 98 -2.76 -3.73 11.94
N HIS A 99 -3.50 -3.80 13.04
CA HIS A 99 -4.78 -4.51 13.09
C HIS A 99 -5.98 -3.60 12.80
N ASP A 100 -5.78 -2.30 12.68
CA ASP A 100 -6.87 -1.34 12.53
C ASP A 100 -6.59 -0.24 11.51
N ILE A 101 -5.58 -0.43 10.68
CA ILE A 101 -5.21 0.60 9.69
C ILE A 101 -6.34 0.84 8.70
N GLU A 102 -6.59 2.11 8.43
CA GLU A 102 -7.51 2.52 7.37
C GLU A 102 -6.81 2.41 6.03
N ILE A 103 -7.51 1.83 5.05
CA ILE A 103 -6.99 1.64 3.70
C ILE A 103 -7.86 2.41 2.73
N LEU A 104 -7.22 3.23 1.90
CA LEU A 104 -7.88 4.05 0.89
C LEU A 104 -7.46 3.53 -0.48
N LEU A 105 -8.45 3.11 -1.26
CA LEU A 105 -8.23 2.68 -2.64
C LEU A 105 -8.55 3.87 -3.54
N ALA A 106 -7.58 4.33 -4.32
CA ALA A 106 -7.72 5.49 -5.18
C ALA A 106 -7.59 5.08 -6.65
N ASN A 107 -8.39 5.68 -7.50
CA ASN A 107 -8.37 5.42 -8.95
C ASN A 107 -7.99 6.68 -9.73
N ASN A 108 -7.98 6.59 -11.07
CA ASN A 108 -7.59 7.72 -11.91
C ASN A 108 -8.71 8.74 -12.15
N LYS A 109 -9.89 8.53 -11.57
CA LYS A 109 -11.01 9.48 -11.65
C LYS A 109 -11.13 10.35 -10.40
N GLY A 110 -10.17 10.26 -9.49
CA GLY A 110 -10.23 11.02 -8.25
C GLY A 110 -11.18 10.44 -7.22
N GLU A 111 -11.67 9.23 -7.45
CA GLU A 111 -12.55 8.54 -6.52
C GLU A 111 -11.76 7.77 -5.48
N ILE A 112 -12.34 7.62 -4.28
CA ILE A 112 -11.69 6.93 -3.17
C ILE A 112 -12.69 5.97 -2.55
N LYS A 113 -12.27 4.73 -2.36
CA LYS A 113 -13.03 3.74 -1.61
C LYS A 113 -12.31 3.48 -0.29
N ARG A 114 -13.01 3.66 0.83
CA ARG A 114 -12.44 3.48 2.17
C ARG A 114 -12.75 2.09 2.67
N THR A 115 -11.73 1.44 3.23
CA THR A 115 -11.87 0.15 3.88
C THR A 115 -10.84 0.07 5.01
N ASN A 116 -10.69 -1.09 5.61
CA ASN A 116 -9.68 -1.32 6.65
C ASN A 116 -9.24 -2.78 6.61
N ILE A 117 -8.17 -3.08 7.32
CA ILE A 117 -7.59 -4.42 7.25
C ILE A 117 -8.50 -5.49 7.88
N LYS A 118 -9.33 -5.13 8.86
CA LYS A 118 -10.27 -6.09 9.46
C LYS A 118 -11.32 -6.56 8.47
N GLU A 119 -11.76 -5.67 7.59
CA GLU A 119 -12.71 -6.03 6.53
C GLU A 119 -12.05 -6.88 5.44
N LEU A 120 -10.80 -6.56 5.10
CA LEU A 120 -10.08 -7.22 4.01
C LEU A 120 -9.48 -8.56 4.40
N LEU A 121 -9.22 -8.77 5.69
CA LEU A 121 -8.63 -10.02 6.19
C LEU A 121 -9.26 -10.39 7.54
N PRO A 122 -10.53 -10.83 7.55
CA PRO A 122 -11.16 -11.30 8.78
C PRO A 122 -10.48 -12.58 9.24
N LEU A 123 -10.42 -12.78 10.56
CA LEU A 123 -9.80 -13.97 11.17
C LEU A 123 -8.37 -14.19 10.66
N SER A 124 -7.58 -13.13 10.70
CA SER A 124 -6.20 -13.18 10.20
C SER A 124 -5.35 -14.18 10.98
N PHE A 125 -4.36 -14.75 10.30
CA PHE A 125 -3.42 -15.67 10.92
C PHE A 125 -2.45 -14.92 11.82
N GLU A 126 -2.28 -15.37 13.06
CA GLU A 126 -1.37 -14.77 14.04
C GLU A 126 -0.59 -15.87 14.75
N LEU A 127 0.68 -15.57 15.05
CA LEU A 127 1.51 -16.41 15.91
C LEU A 127 1.70 -15.68 17.24
N ASN A 128 1.33 -16.34 18.32
CA ASN A 128 1.46 -15.76 19.68
C ASN A 128 2.59 -16.41 20.43
#